data_fe24599f7f3403a92f1eca84f4614579
#
_entry.id   fe24599f7f3403a92f1eca84f4614579
#
_cell.length_a   1.000
_cell.length_b   1.000
_cell.length_c   1.000
_cell.angle_alpha   90.00
_cell.angle_beta   90.00
_cell.angle_gamma   90.00
#
_symmetry.space_group_name_H-M   'P 1'
#
loop_
_entity.id
_entity.type
_entity.pdbx_description
1 polymer ?
#
loop_
_entity_poly.entity_id
_entity_poly.type
_entity_poly.pdbx_seq_one_letter_code
_entity_poly.pdbx_strand_id
1 'polypeptide(L)'
;MPQRIRFDNLSAAVVNIGKGAERELTDTFTRFMLHYRFEAEFCSPARGNEKGSVENKVGYSRRNWLFPYPQAKSFTEMTQILYERAIDDLNRIHYDKGVVMAKLWQQEQQELFPLPGIPFEPVELRTARGDKFGKVRYEKEVYHLPSATGQSVLLKLGWDKVEILDQSQQCLGTFLRQYILKAQPIDWKGYFEIFIQKPRGARHAVMYRFLPQAVLAYLEETEHFRERLKFISTLLTEGFAMEDISE
;
A
#
# COMPACT_ATOMS: atom_id res chain seq x y z
N MET A 1 -19.02 14.30 1.55
CA MET A 1 -17.80 14.91 0.99
C MET A 1 -18.07 16.39 0.72
N PRO A 2 -17.24 17.36 1.15
CA PRO A 2 -17.42 18.77 0.80
C PRO A 2 -17.38 18.96 -0.71
N GLN A 3 -18.12 19.94 -1.23
CA GLN A 3 -18.12 20.28 -2.66
C GLN A 3 -16.79 20.88 -3.10
N ARG A 4 -16.08 21.57 -2.19
CA ARG A 4 -14.82 22.25 -2.46
C ARG A 4 -13.84 22.07 -1.31
N ILE A 5 -12.60 21.76 -1.63
CA ILE A 5 -11.53 21.58 -0.64
C ILE A 5 -10.33 22.43 -1.04
N ARG A 6 -9.82 23.22 -0.09
CA ARG A 6 -8.61 24.01 -0.29
C ARG A 6 -7.38 23.25 0.17
N PHE A 7 -6.39 23.14 -0.72
CA PHE A 7 -5.13 22.47 -0.50
C PHE A 7 -3.96 23.44 -0.50
N ASP A 8 -2.91 23.05 0.17
CA ASP A 8 -1.59 23.62 -0.07
C ASP A 8 -0.99 23.06 -1.39
N ASN A 9 0.04 23.73 -1.93
CA ASN A 9 0.73 23.26 -3.14
C ASN A 9 1.69 22.11 -2.82
N LEU A 10 1.16 20.95 -2.41
CA LEU A 10 1.97 19.78 -2.13
C LEU A 10 2.30 19.01 -3.41
N SER A 11 3.51 18.50 -3.50
CA SER A 11 4.03 17.79 -4.68
C SER A 11 3.26 16.51 -5.03
N ALA A 12 2.55 15.91 -4.07
CA ALA A 12 1.67 14.77 -4.32
C ALA A 12 0.42 15.14 -5.15
N ALA A 13 0.02 16.43 -5.15
CA ALA A 13 -1.15 16.90 -5.88
C ALA A 13 -0.77 17.73 -7.11
N VAL A 14 0.32 18.51 -7.05
CA VAL A 14 0.69 19.50 -8.05
C VAL A 14 2.03 19.16 -8.66
N VAL A 15 2.05 18.96 -9.98
CA VAL A 15 3.29 18.73 -10.77
C VAL A 15 3.97 20.07 -11.02
N ASN A 16 3.21 21.06 -11.54
CA ASN A 16 3.70 22.39 -11.86
C ASN A 16 2.75 23.48 -11.40
N ILE A 17 3.31 24.60 -11.00
CA ILE A 17 2.58 25.81 -10.64
C ILE A 17 2.68 26.80 -11.81
N GLY A 18 1.57 27.00 -12.51
CA GLY A 18 1.47 27.99 -13.58
C GLY A 18 1.30 29.43 -13.08
N LYS A 19 0.88 30.33 -13.95
CA LYS A 19 0.58 31.70 -13.56
C LYS A 19 -0.75 31.79 -12.81
N GLY A 20 -0.75 32.51 -11.69
CA GLY A 20 -1.98 32.73 -10.89
C GLY A 20 -2.51 31.44 -10.25
N ALA A 21 -3.73 31.06 -10.57
CA ALA A 21 -4.41 29.88 -10.02
C ALA A 21 -4.15 28.59 -10.80
N GLU A 22 -3.46 28.65 -11.95
CA GLU A 22 -3.20 27.48 -12.77
C GLU A 22 -2.30 26.47 -12.05
N ARG A 23 -2.74 25.22 -12.05
CA ARG A 23 -2.00 24.09 -11.49
C ARG A 23 -2.09 22.90 -12.45
N GLU A 24 -0.94 22.33 -12.77
CA GLU A 24 -0.88 21.02 -13.41
C GLU A 24 -0.93 19.96 -12.31
N LEU A 25 -2.02 19.20 -12.27
CA LEU A 25 -2.26 18.22 -11.24
C LEU A 25 -1.64 16.86 -11.60
N THR A 26 -1.25 16.09 -10.59
CA THR A 26 -0.88 14.69 -10.80
C THR A 26 -2.10 13.87 -11.24
N ASP A 27 -1.88 12.86 -12.08
CA ASP A 27 -2.94 11.93 -12.52
C ASP A 27 -3.67 11.30 -11.32
N THR A 28 -2.92 10.85 -10.32
CA THR A 28 -3.48 10.26 -9.10
C THR A 28 -4.38 11.23 -8.35
N PHE A 29 -3.98 12.50 -8.23
CA PHE A 29 -4.80 13.49 -7.54
C PHE A 29 -6.06 13.86 -8.35
N THR A 30 -5.94 13.94 -9.67
CA THR A 30 -7.08 14.16 -10.57
C THR A 30 -8.11 13.03 -10.43
N ARG A 31 -7.65 11.76 -10.42
CA ARG A 31 -8.52 10.60 -10.18
C ARG A 31 -9.17 10.64 -8.79
N PHE A 32 -8.43 11.06 -7.77
CA PHE A 32 -8.94 11.24 -6.41
C PHE A 32 -10.08 12.28 -6.35
N MET A 33 -9.90 13.44 -7.00
CA MET A 33 -10.93 14.48 -7.11
C MET A 33 -12.19 13.97 -7.80
N LEU A 34 -12.03 13.29 -8.93
CA LEU A 34 -13.15 12.73 -9.71
C LEU A 34 -13.90 11.65 -8.91
N HIS A 35 -13.17 10.79 -8.21
CA HIS A 35 -13.76 9.73 -7.40
C HIS A 35 -14.66 10.27 -6.29
N TYR A 36 -14.21 11.30 -5.58
CA TYR A 36 -14.96 11.93 -4.49
C TYR A 36 -15.82 13.11 -4.93
N ARG A 37 -15.74 13.52 -6.20
CA ARG A 37 -16.56 14.58 -6.82
C ARG A 37 -16.43 15.95 -6.14
N PHE A 38 -15.22 16.34 -5.75
CA PHE A 38 -14.96 17.66 -5.18
C PHE A 38 -14.10 18.51 -6.10
N GLU A 39 -14.21 19.84 -5.97
CA GLU A 39 -13.33 20.80 -6.59
C GLU A 39 -12.14 21.10 -5.67
N ALA A 40 -10.92 21.09 -6.23
CA ALA A 40 -9.74 21.49 -5.50
C ALA A 40 -9.40 22.96 -5.75
N GLU A 41 -9.26 23.72 -4.67
CA GLU A 41 -8.63 25.04 -4.68
C GLU A 41 -7.23 24.96 -4.10
N PHE A 42 -6.30 25.73 -4.64
CA PHE A 42 -4.93 25.75 -4.13
C PHE A 42 -4.58 27.13 -3.60
N CYS A 43 -3.88 27.16 -2.47
CA CYS A 43 -3.37 28.41 -1.91
C CYS A 43 -2.43 29.11 -2.90
N SER A 44 -2.45 30.41 -2.93
CA SER A 44 -1.52 31.20 -3.72
C SER A 44 -0.09 31.03 -3.18
N PRO A 45 0.93 30.92 -4.05
CA PRO A 45 2.31 30.87 -3.59
C PRO A 45 2.67 32.04 -2.70
N ALA A 46 3.37 31.80 -1.60
CA ALA A 46 3.85 32.78 -0.62
C ALA A 46 2.77 33.61 0.13
N ARG A 47 1.49 33.22 0.07
CA ARG A 47 0.41 33.87 0.85
C ARG A 47 0.04 33.06 2.10
N GLY A 48 0.83 33.20 3.16
CA GLY A 48 0.60 32.52 4.46
C GLY A 48 -0.74 32.86 5.12
N ASN A 49 -1.32 34.07 4.86
CA ASN A 49 -2.61 34.49 5.39
C ASN A 49 -3.78 33.63 4.90
N GLU A 50 -3.69 32.98 3.74
CA GLU A 50 -4.71 32.04 3.24
C GLU A 50 -4.77 30.75 4.05
N LYS A 51 -3.71 30.43 4.84
CA LYS A 51 -3.59 29.28 5.73
C LYS A 51 -4.02 29.55 7.18
N GLY A 52 -4.29 30.79 7.55
CA GLY A 52 -4.50 31.20 8.95
C GLY A 52 -5.55 30.39 9.70
N SER A 53 -6.62 29.95 9.04
CA SER A 53 -7.64 29.09 9.67
C SER A 53 -7.13 27.70 10.04
N VAL A 54 -6.30 27.09 9.20
CA VAL A 54 -5.71 25.76 9.43
C VAL A 54 -4.65 25.84 10.54
N GLU A 55 -3.77 26.84 10.50
CA GLU A 55 -2.75 27.05 11.52
C GLU A 55 -3.38 27.35 12.90
N ASN A 56 -4.42 28.18 12.92
CA ASN A 56 -5.19 28.43 14.14
C ASN A 56 -5.85 27.16 14.69
N LYS A 57 -6.41 26.30 13.81
CA LYS A 57 -6.99 25.02 14.23
C LYS A 57 -5.94 24.05 14.78
N VAL A 58 -4.75 23.98 14.17
CA VAL A 58 -3.64 23.18 14.71
C VAL A 58 -3.23 23.68 16.09
N GLY A 59 -3.08 25.00 16.26
CA GLY A 59 -2.78 25.60 17.56
C GLY A 59 -3.89 25.35 18.60
N TYR A 60 -5.14 25.44 18.19
CA TYR A 60 -6.30 25.12 19.03
C TYR A 60 -6.28 23.66 19.49
N SER A 61 -6.11 22.71 18.55
CA SER A 61 -6.11 21.28 18.85
C SER A 61 -4.97 20.91 19.79
N ARG A 62 -3.78 21.48 19.60
CA ARG A 62 -2.64 21.25 20.51
C ARG A 62 -2.96 21.69 21.95
N ARG A 63 -3.58 22.84 22.12
CA ARG A 63 -3.91 23.37 23.46
C ARG A 63 -5.09 22.68 24.13
N ASN A 64 -6.09 22.25 23.38
CA ASN A 64 -7.34 21.74 23.93
C ASN A 64 -7.45 20.21 23.89
N TRP A 65 -6.81 19.55 22.92
CA TRP A 65 -6.90 18.09 22.78
C TRP A 65 -5.65 17.36 23.26
N LEU A 66 -4.47 18.01 23.13
CA LEU A 66 -3.21 17.40 23.58
C LEU A 66 -2.77 17.87 24.97
N PHE A 67 -3.47 18.82 25.59
CA PHE A 67 -3.16 19.23 26.95
C PHE A 67 -4.38 19.01 27.88
N PRO A 68 -4.17 18.41 29.09
CA PRO A 68 -2.96 17.68 29.50
C PRO A 68 -2.65 16.50 28.58
N TYR A 69 -1.38 16.17 28.42
CA TYR A 69 -0.97 15.09 27.53
C TYR A 69 -1.67 13.78 27.91
N PRO A 70 -2.41 13.16 26.95
CA PRO A 70 -3.06 11.89 27.23
C PRO A 70 -2.02 10.80 27.46
N GLN A 71 -2.27 9.95 28.46
CA GLN A 71 -1.48 8.76 28.70
C GLN A 71 -2.06 7.62 27.85
N ALA A 72 -1.26 7.00 27.00
CA ALA A 72 -1.68 5.92 26.14
C ALA A 72 -0.57 4.87 26.01
N LYS A 73 -0.95 3.60 25.94
CA LYS A 73 -0.03 2.45 25.77
C LYS A 73 0.32 2.19 24.31
N SER A 74 -0.46 2.74 23.38
CA SER A 74 -0.27 2.55 21.94
C SER A 74 -0.75 3.77 21.15
N PHE A 75 -0.31 3.89 19.90
CA PHE A 75 -0.82 4.91 18.98
C PHE A 75 -2.32 4.75 18.69
N THR A 76 -2.83 3.52 18.68
CA THR A 76 -4.26 3.25 18.50
C THR A 76 -5.07 3.82 19.65
N GLU A 77 -4.66 3.57 20.89
CA GLU A 77 -5.29 4.13 22.10
C GLU A 77 -5.21 5.67 22.11
N MET A 78 -4.04 6.22 21.76
CA MET A 78 -3.88 7.68 21.62
C MET A 78 -4.85 8.26 20.61
N THR A 79 -5.00 7.63 19.45
CA THR A 79 -5.93 8.07 18.41
C THR A 79 -7.37 8.06 18.92
N GLN A 80 -7.77 7.03 19.66
CA GLN A 80 -9.10 6.93 20.24
C GLN A 80 -9.37 8.06 21.25
N ILE A 81 -8.44 8.31 22.17
CA ILE A 81 -8.55 9.40 23.15
C ILE A 81 -8.70 10.77 22.44
N LEU A 82 -7.89 11.01 21.41
CA LEU A 82 -7.97 12.28 20.67
C LEU A 82 -9.27 12.40 19.86
N TYR A 83 -9.78 11.30 19.34
CA TYR A 83 -11.08 11.28 18.67
C TYR A 83 -12.21 11.62 19.64
N GLU A 84 -12.24 11.04 20.83
CA GLU A 84 -13.22 11.33 21.87
C GLU A 84 -13.19 12.82 22.28
N ARG A 85 -11.98 13.38 22.52
CA ARG A 85 -11.81 14.81 22.78
C ARG A 85 -12.29 15.71 21.64
N ALA A 86 -12.10 15.27 20.40
CA ALA A 86 -12.57 16.00 19.22
C ALA A 86 -14.10 15.97 19.11
N ILE A 87 -14.74 14.85 19.49
CA ILE A 87 -16.20 14.74 19.55
C ILE A 87 -16.77 15.61 20.67
N ASP A 88 -16.15 15.59 21.86
CA ASP A 88 -16.56 16.45 22.98
C ASP A 88 -16.46 17.96 22.64
N ASP A 89 -15.46 18.33 21.83
CA ASP A 89 -15.28 19.72 21.35
C ASP A 89 -16.48 20.22 20.51
N LEU A 90 -17.28 19.32 19.95
CA LEU A 90 -18.52 19.71 19.25
C LEU A 90 -19.56 20.35 20.16
N ASN A 91 -19.48 20.17 21.46
CA ASN A 91 -20.37 20.77 22.44
C ASN A 91 -20.04 22.24 22.72
N ARG A 92 -18.91 22.76 22.32
CA ARG A 92 -18.51 24.15 22.49
C ARG A 92 -19.34 25.09 21.61
N ILE A 93 -19.49 26.31 22.08
CA ILE A 93 -20.12 27.39 21.31
C ILE A 93 -19.11 27.98 20.32
N HIS A 94 -19.51 28.16 19.06
CA HIS A 94 -18.70 28.85 18.07
C HIS A 94 -18.53 30.32 18.46
N TYR A 95 -17.30 30.82 18.50
CA TYR A 95 -16.95 32.15 19.04
C TYR A 95 -17.61 33.31 18.30
N ASP A 96 -17.89 33.18 17.02
CA ASP A 96 -18.45 34.22 16.16
C ASP A 96 -19.96 34.04 15.94
N LYS A 97 -20.41 32.79 15.72
CA LYS A 97 -21.81 32.49 15.40
C LYS A 97 -22.70 32.32 16.65
N GLY A 98 -22.15 32.20 17.84
CA GLY A 98 -22.91 32.02 19.08
C GLY A 98 -23.74 30.72 19.14
N VAL A 99 -23.47 29.75 18.28
CA VAL A 99 -24.20 28.48 18.14
C VAL A 99 -23.28 27.32 18.49
N VAL A 100 -23.84 26.27 19.08
CA VAL A 100 -23.08 25.03 19.38
C VAL A 100 -22.56 24.41 18.08
N MET A 101 -21.29 23.97 18.10
CA MET A 101 -20.61 23.39 16.90
C MET A 101 -21.36 22.19 16.35
N ALA A 102 -21.92 21.32 17.20
CA ALA A 102 -22.69 20.14 16.75
C ALA A 102 -23.89 20.55 15.87
N LYS A 103 -24.58 21.66 16.20
CA LYS A 103 -25.69 22.15 15.39
C LYS A 103 -25.24 22.71 14.04
N LEU A 104 -24.10 23.40 14.00
CA LEU A 104 -23.49 23.85 12.74
C LEU A 104 -23.08 22.69 11.88
N TRP A 105 -22.49 21.64 12.49
CA TRP A 105 -22.12 20.42 11.80
C TRP A 105 -23.32 19.68 11.18
N GLN A 106 -24.44 19.59 11.92
CA GLN A 106 -25.68 19.00 11.39
C GLN A 106 -26.20 19.74 10.15
N GLN A 107 -26.10 21.06 10.14
CA GLN A 107 -26.47 21.89 8.98
C GLN A 107 -25.51 21.63 7.80
N GLU A 108 -24.20 21.60 8.06
CA GLU A 108 -23.19 21.37 7.04
C GLU A 108 -23.33 19.97 6.41
N GLN A 109 -23.67 18.94 7.20
CA GLN A 109 -23.86 17.59 6.70
C GLN A 109 -24.91 17.49 5.59
N GLN A 110 -25.93 18.35 5.58
CA GLN A 110 -26.97 18.37 4.55
C GLN A 110 -26.44 18.84 3.19
N GLU A 111 -25.37 19.61 3.19
CA GLU A 111 -24.72 20.16 2.00
C GLU A 111 -23.58 19.25 1.47
N LEU A 112 -23.24 18.18 2.19
CA LEU A 112 -22.17 17.26 1.80
C LEU A 112 -22.66 16.27 0.75
N PHE A 113 -21.82 15.99 -0.24
CA PHE A 113 -22.04 14.86 -1.14
C PHE A 113 -21.90 13.51 -0.41
N PRO A 114 -22.70 12.50 -0.77
CA PRO A 114 -22.51 11.15 -0.26
C PRO A 114 -21.13 10.63 -0.63
N LEU A 115 -20.52 9.86 0.27
CA LEU A 115 -19.26 9.18 -0.03
C LEU A 115 -19.52 8.00 -0.98
N PRO A 116 -18.60 7.73 -1.92
CA PRO A 116 -18.64 6.49 -2.71
C PRO A 116 -18.62 5.26 -1.79
N GLY A 117 -19.30 4.19 -2.21
CA GLY A 117 -19.32 2.94 -1.45
C GLY A 117 -17.97 2.22 -1.40
N ILE A 118 -17.07 2.52 -2.35
CA ILE A 118 -15.72 1.98 -2.43
C ILE A 118 -14.73 3.11 -2.18
N PRO A 119 -13.79 2.98 -1.23
CA PRO A 119 -12.75 3.97 -1.00
C PRO A 119 -11.83 4.12 -2.22
N PHE A 120 -11.27 5.32 -2.42
CA PHE A 120 -10.25 5.54 -3.44
C PHE A 120 -8.96 4.78 -3.10
N GLU A 121 -8.50 3.98 -4.06
CA GLU A 121 -7.20 3.32 -3.95
C GLU A 121 -6.16 4.09 -4.78
N PRO A 122 -5.16 4.71 -4.14
CA PRO A 122 -4.07 5.37 -4.83
C PRO A 122 -3.04 4.35 -5.33
N VAL A 123 -3.41 3.62 -6.39
CA VAL A 123 -2.55 2.61 -7.00
C VAL A 123 -2.06 3.03 -8.37
N GLU A 124 -0.86 2.62 -8.71
CA GLU A 124 -0.28 2.72 -10.03
C GLU A 124 -0.36 1.34 -10.72
N LEU A 125 -0.73 1.34 -11.99
CA LEU A 125 -0.79 0.13 -12.79
C LEU A 125 0.40 0.08 -13.73
N ARG A 126 1.17 -1.02 -13.71
CA ARG A 126 2.32 -1.26 -14.59
C ARG A 126 2.27 -2.67 -15.15
N THR A 127 2.69 -2.81 -16.38
CA THR A 127 2.89 -4.12 -16.98
C THR A 127 4.30 -4.62 -16.72
N ALA A 128 4.42 -5.89 -16.44
CA ALA A 128 5.71 -6.57 -16.29
C ALA A 128 5.63 -7.97 -16.91
N ARG A 129 6.74 -8.69 -16.91
CA ARG A 129 6.79 -10.07 -17.37
C ARG A 129 7.57 -10.92 -16.36
N GLY A 130 7.00 -12.06 -16.00
CA GLY A 130 7.70 -13.08 -15.26
C GLY A 130 8.75 -13.77 -16.15
N ASP A 131 9.95 -13.97 -15.62
CA ASP A 131 11.00 -14.71 -16.31
C ASP A 131 10.69 -16.23 -16.33
N LYS A 132 11.65 -17.02 -16.83
CA LYS A 132 11.52 -18.48 -16.91
C LYS A 132 11.38 -19.19 -15.55
N PHE A 133 11.58 -18.47 -14.45
CA PHE A 133 11.45 -18.95 -13.07
C PHE A 133 10.45 -18.13 -12.26
N GLY A 134 9.57 -17.34 -12.92
CA GLY A 134 8.55 -16.56 -12.24
C GLY A 134 9.07 -15.31 -11.51
N LYS A 135 10.27 -14.83 -11.86
CA LYS A 135 10.80 -13.60 -11.30
C LYS A 135 10.23 -12.39 -12.02
N VAL A 136 9.44 -11.60 -11.31
CA VAL A 136 8.86 -10.35 -11.78
C VAL A 136 9.67 -9.18 -11.21
N ARG A 137 10.06 -8.23 -12.06
CA ARG A 137 10.82 -7.04 -11.66
C ARG A 137 10.02 -5.78 -11.89
N TYR A 138 10.10 -4.89 -10.90
CA TYR A 138 9.64 -3.53 -11.03
C TYR A 138 10.67 -2.60 -10.40
N GLU A 139 11.30 -1.75 -11.20
CA GLU A 139 12.43 -0.89 -10.78
C GLU A 139 13.53 -1.69 -10.06
N LYS A 140 13.73 -1.42 -8.77
CA LYS A 140 14.70 -2.12 -7.91
C LYS A 140 14.09 -3.29 -7.15
N GLU A 141 12.77 -3.43 -7.16
CA GLU A 141 12.05 -4.48 -6.44
C GLU A 141 11.96 -5.76 -7.28
N VAL A 142 12.04 -6.88 -6.62
CA VAL A 142 12.00 -8.20 -7.24
C VAL A 142 11.02 -9.08 -6.48
N TYR A 143 10.05 -9.61 -7.20
CA TYR A 143 9.03 -10.51 -6.68
C TYR A 143 9.19 -11.88 -7.28
N HIS A 144 9.20 -12.92 -6.44
CA HIS A 144 9.33 -14.29 -6.84
C HIS A 144 7.96 -14.97 -6.80
N LEU A 145 7.37 -15.19 -7.96
CA LEU A 145 6.03 -15.73 -8.12
C LEU A 145 6.03 -16.80 -9.22
N PRO A 146 6.15 -18.09 -8.86
CA PRO A 146 6.20 -19.20 -9.81
C PRO A 146 5.05 -19.20 -10.82
N SER A 147 3.83 -18.87 -10.39
CA SER A 147 2.65 -18.77 -11.26
C SER A 147 2.77 -17.72 -12.37
N ALA A 148 3.67 -16.74 -12.24
CA ALA A 148 3.92 -15.73 -13.27
C ALA A 148 4.94 -16.17 -14.34
N THR A 149 5.41 -17.43 -14.33
CA THR A 149 6.48 -17.93 -15.21
C THR A 149 6.15 -17.72 -16.70
N GLY A 150 6.97 -16.91 -17.35
CA GLY A 150 6.86 -16.61 -18.78
C GLY A 150 5.66 -15.78 -19.20
N GLN A 151 4.81 -15.37 -18.27
CA GLN A 151 3.59 -14.64 -18.53
C GLN A 151 3.79 -13.12 -18.45
N SER A 152 2.98 -12.37 -19.22
CA SER A 152 2.78 -10.95 -18.98
C SER A 152 1.80 -10.78 -17.83
N VAL A 153 2.14 -9.92 -16.88
CA VAL A 153 1.36 -9.65 -15.68
C VAL A 153 1.11 -8.16 -15.51
N LEU A 154 0.04 -7.82 -14.81
CA LEU A 154 -0.28 -6.46 -14.40
C LEU A 154 0.09 -6.29 -12.93
N LEU A 155 0.92 -5.32 -12.63
CA LEU A 155 1.28 -4.92 -11.28
C LEU A 155 0.33 -3.82 -10.82
N LYS A 156 -0.37 -4.05 -9.73
CA LYS A 156 -1.15 -3.04 -9.02
C LYS A 156 -0.31 -2.59 -7.81
N LEU A 157 0.35 -1.44 -7.97
CA LEU A 157 1.35 -0.91 -7.04
C LEU A 157 0.67 0.02 -6.04
N GLY A 158 0.46 -0.46 -4.83
CA GLY A 158 0.05 0.34 -3.68
C GLY A 158 1.26 0.93 -2.94
N TRP A 159 0.99 1.71 -1.90
CA TRP A 159 2.04 2.27 -1.04
C TRP A 159 2.68 1.21 -0.12
N ASP A 160 1.92 0.19 0.28
CA ASP A 160 2.34 -0.86 1.22
C ASP A 160 2.52 -2.22 0.55
N LYS A 161 1.76 -2.49 -0.52
CA LYS A 161 1.73 -3.80 -1.19
C LYS A 161 1.75 -3.68 -2.71
N VAL A 162 2.13 -4.79 -3.33
CA VAL A 162 2.01 -5.03 -4.77
C VAL A 162 1.14 -6.25 -4.99
N GLU A 163 0.09 -6.10 -5.76
CA GLU A 163 -0.73 -7.21 -6.24
C GLU A 163 -0.32 -7.51 -7.68
N ILE A 164 0.03 -8.76 -7.95
CA ILE A 164 0.41 -9.23 -9.29
C ILE A 164 -0.78 -9.97 -9.88
N LEU A 165 -1.29 -9.45 -10.98
CA LEU A 165 -2.49 -9.96 -11.63
C LEU A 165 -2.13 -10.58 -13.00
N ASP A 166 -2.86 -11.60 -13.41
CA ASP A 166 -2.77 -12.13 -14.77
C ASP A 166 -3.54 -11.25 -15.78
N GLN A 167 -3.57 -11.67 -17.05
CA GLN A 167 -4.29 -10.96 -18.11
C GLN A 167 -5.82 -10.96 -17.91
N SER A 168 -6.35 -11.89 -17.13
CA SER A 168 -7.76 -11.97 -16.76
C SER A 168 -8.08 -11.20 -15.48
N GLN A 169 -7.11 -10.42 -14.96
CA GLN A 169 -7.19 -9.65 -13.70
C GLN A 169 -7.36 -10.53 -12.45
N GLN A 170 -7.04 -11.82 -12.54
CA GLN A 170 -6.99 -12.70 -11.38
C GLN A 170 -5.69 -12.45 -10.60
N CYS A 171 -5.79 -12.35 -9.28
CA CYS A 171 -4.63 -12.15 -8.42
C CYS A 171 -3.80 -13.43 -8.35
N LEU A 172 -2.57 -13.35 -8.86
CA LEU A 172 -1.58 -14.43 -8.78
C LEU A 172 -0.81 -14.42 -7.45
N GLY A 173 -0.66 -13.26 -6.83
CA GLY A 173 0.00 -13.10 -5.55
C GLY A 173 0.05 -11.66 -5.07
N THR A 174 0.16 -11.50 -3.74
CA THR A 174 0.26 -10.20 -3.07
C THR A 174 1.53 -10.18 -2.23
N PHE A 175 2.30 -9.12 -2.35
CA PHE A 175 3.57 -8.93 -1.65
C PHE A 175 3.59 -7.57 -0.96
N LEU A 176 4.21 -7.47 0.20
CA LEU A 176 4.55 -6.18 0.77
C LEU A 176 5.65 -5.50 -0.05
N ARG A 177 5.64 -4.16 -0.10
CA ARG A 177 6.73 -3.42 -0.76
C ARG A 177 8.07 -3.71 -0.09
N GLN A 178 9.15 -3.84 -0.86
CA GLN A 178 10.46 -4.24 -0.32
C GLN A 178 11.09 -3.20 0.63
N TYR A 179 10.61 -1.97 0.63
CA TYR A 179 10.99 -0.98 1.64
C TYR A 179 10.31 -1.22 3.01
N ILE A 180 9.20 -2.01 3.04
CA ILE A 180 8.52 -2.45 4.27
C ILE A 180 9.09 -3.80 4.73
N LEU A 181 9.17 -4.76 3.82
CA LEU A 181 9.65 -6.12 4.08
C LEU A 181 10.66 -6.54 3.01
N LYS A 182 11.95 -6.50 3.35
CA LYS A 182 13.03 -6.84 2.40
C LYS A 182 13.04 -8.30 2.00
N ALA A 183 12.75 -9.20 2.95
CA ALA A 183 12.67 -10.64 2.70
C ALA A 183 11.20 -11.03 2.52
N GLN A 184 10.84 -11.44 1.31
CA GLN A 184 9.49 -11.94 1.02
C GLN A 184 9.44 -13.46 1.28
N PRO A 185 8.30 -13.98 1.75
CA PRO A 185 8.12 -15.43 1.85
C PRO A 185 8.29 -16.09 0.47
N ILE A 186 8.95 -17.23 0.44
CA ILE A 186 9.24 -17.96 -0.80
C ILE A 186 8.20 -19.05 -0.98
N ASP A 187 7.56 -19.08 -2.13
CA ASP A 187 6.69 -20.19 -2.53
C ASP A 187 7.54 -21.36 -3.01
N TRP A 188 8.08 -22.13 -2.06
CA TRP A 188 8.91 -23.29 -2.37
C TRP A 188 8.18 -24.35 -3.16
N LYS A 189 6.90 -24.60 -2.89
CA LYS A 189 6.09 -25.59 -3.62
C LYS A 189 6.07 -25.25 -5.12
N GLY A 190 5.68 -24.03 -5.47
CA GLY A 190 5.66 -23.59 -6.86
C GLY A 190 7.05 -23.62 -7.52
N TYR A 191 8.12 -23.31 -6.78
CA TYR A 191 9.48 -23.42 -7.31
C TYR A 191 9.89 -24.85 -7.59
N PHE A 192 9.57 -25.80 -6.72
CA PHE A 192 9.88 -27.20 -6.95
C PHE A 192 9.11 -27.78 -8.15
N GLU A 193 7.89 -27.36 -8.39
CA GLU A 193 7.15 -27.72 -9.61
C GLU A 193 7.89 -27.25 -10.87
N ILE A 194 8.42 -26.02 -10.88
CA ILE A 194 9.25 -25.51 -12.00
C ILE A 194 10.57 -26.28 -12.10
N PHE A 195 11.23 -26.60 -10.99
CA PHE A 195 12.49 -27.34 -10.98
C PHE A 195 12.33 -28.74 -11.55
N ILE A 196 11.23 -29.43 -11.23
CA ILE A 196 10.91 -30.75 -11.79
C ILE A 196 10.73 -30.69 -13.31
N GLN A 197 10.10 -29.63 -13.81
CA GLN A 197 9.91 -29.43 -15.26
C GLN A 197 11.23 -29.09 -15.97
N LYS A 198 12.13 -28.36 -15.31
CA LYS A 198 13.40 -27.87 -15.87
C LYS A 198 14.60 -28.25 -14.99
N PRO A 199 14.92 -29.56 -14.79
CA PRO A 199 15.93 -29.98 -13.80
C PRO A 199 17.32 -29.42 -14.08
N ARG A 200 17.72 -29.38 -15.36
CA ARG A 200 19.03 -28.82 -15.76
C ARG A 200 19.15 -27.33 -15.47
N GLY A 201 18.04 -26.59 -15.52
CA GLY A 201 17.98 -25.17 -15.22
C GLY A 201 17.85 -24.86 -13.74
N ALA A 202 17.36 -25.79 -12.93
CA ALA A 202 17.10 -25.59 -11.50
C ALA A 202 18.35 -25.13 -10.74
N ARG A 203 19.49 -25.76 -10.94
CA ARG A 203 20.78 -25.42 -10.30
C ARG A 203 21.27 -24.01 -10.62
N HIS A 204 20.84 -23.44 -11.74
CA HIS A 204 21.17 -22.07 -12.18
C HIS A 204 20.11 -21.03 -11.75
N ALA A 205 19.01 -21.46 -11.15
CA ALA A 205 17.99 -20.56 -10.66
C ALA A 205 18.48 -19.81 -9.41
N VAL A 206 18.19 -18.52 -9.33
CA VAL A 206 18.55 -17.71 -8.15
C VAL A 206 17.99 -18.34 -6.89
N MET A 207 16.75 -18.80 -6.94
CA MET A 207 16.06 -19.38 -5.77
C MET A 207 16.72 -20.70 -5.28
N TYR A 208 17.39 -21.44 -6.14
CA TYR A 208 18.12 -22.64 -5.74
C TYR A 208 19.18 -22.35 -4.66
N ARG A 209 19.78 -21.15 -4.71
CA ARG A 209 20.80 -20.71 -3.74
C ARG A 209 20.24 -20.34 -2.36
N PHE A 210 18.93 -20.15 -2.25
CA PHE A 210 18.24 -19.86 -1.01
C PHE A 210 17.69 -21.11 -0.30
N LEU A 211 17.89 -22.30 -0.90
CA LEU A 211 17.53 -23.56 -0.26
C LEU A 211 18.38 -23.78 1.02
N PRO A 212 17.81 -24.37 2.07
CA PRO A 212 18.55 -24.79 3.24
C PRO A 212 19.71 -25.72 2.87
N GLN A 213 20.81 -25.65 3.63
CA GLN A 213 22.03 -26.38 3.30
C GLN A 213 21.82 -27.90 3.29
N ALA A 214 21.00 -28.45 4.17
CA ALA A 214 20.66 -29.86 4.18
C ALA A 214 19.95 -30.29 2.90
N VAL A 215 18.98 -29.48 2.43
CA VAL A 215 18.26 -29.71 1.18
C VAL A 215 19.18 -29.62 -0.03
N LEU A 216 20.09 -28.64 -0.05
CA LEU A 216 21.12 -28.53 -1.09
C LEU A 216 22.01 -29.77 -1.12
N ALA A 217 22.55 -30.22 0.03
CA ALA A 217 23.39 -31.40 0.13
C ALA A 217 22.65 -32.64 -0.39
N TYR A 218 21.39 -32.82 0.01
CA TYR A 218 20.54 -33.90 -0.47
C TYR A 218 20.34 -33.86 -1.99
N LEU A 219 20.13 -32.69 -2.56
CA LEU A 219 19.91 -32.52 -4.01
C LEU A 219 21.21 -32.69 -4.82
N GLU A 220 22.37 -32.39 -4.25
CA GLU A 220 23.68 -32.44 -4.92
C GLU A 220 24.36 -33.81 -4.90
N GLU A 221 23.87 -34.73 -4.11
CA GLU A 221 24.28 -36.15 -4.26
C GLU A 221 23.95 -36.62 -5.66
N THR A 222 24.96 -37.18 -6.34
CA THR A 222 25.14 -37.19 -7.80
C THR A 222 24.15 -37.99 -8.63
N GLU A 223 23.37 -38.87 -8.05
CA GLU A 223 22.40 -39.71 -8.77
C GLU A 223 20.95 -39.32 -8.45
N HIS A 224 20.08 -39.42 -9.46
CA HIS A 224 18.62 -39.24 -9.32
C HIS A 224 18.13 -37.83 -8.95
N PHE A 225 18.79 -36.76 -9.37
CA PHE A 225 18.46 -35.37 -9.08
C PHE A 225 16.96 -35.04 -9.29
N ARG A 226 16.37 -35.51 -10.41
CA ARG A 226 14.94 -35.25 -10.70
C ARG A 226 13.99 -35.96 -9.73
N GLU A 227 14.36 -37.15 -9.28
CA GLU A 227 13.55 -37.92 -8.30
C GLU A 227 13.62 -37.30 -6.94
N ARG A 228 14.76 -36.76 -6.54
CA ARG A 228 14.94 -36.00 -5.31
C ARG A 228 14.16 -34.74 -5.31
N LEU A 229 14.11 -33.98 -6.43
CA LEU A 229 13.23 -32.81 -6.58
C LEU A 229 11.76 -33.20 -6.40
N LYS A 230 11.32 -34.33 -6.98
CA LYS A 230 9.95 -34.82 -6.83
C LYS A 230 9.63 -35.17 -5.37
N PHE A 231 10.57 -35.82 -4.69
CA PHE A 231 10.40 -36.21 -3.30
C PHE A 231 10.17 -34.98 -2.41
N ILE A 232 11.03 -33.96 -2.50
CA ILE A 232 10.84 -32.71 -1.74
C ILE A 232 9.52 -32.01 -2.13
N SER A 233 9.19 -32.00 -3.42
CA SER A 233 7.90 -31.44 -3.87
C SER A 233 6.71 -32.15 -3.29
N THR A 234 6.78 -33.46 -3.08
CA THR A 234 5.73 -34.23 -2.42
C THR A 234 5.59 -33.83 -0.95
N LEU A 235 6.69 -33.72 -0.21
CA LEU A 235 6.66 -33.27 1.18
C LEU A 235 6.05 -31.88 1.32
N LEU A 236 6.45 -30.93 0.47
CA LEU A 236 5.87 -29.57 0.43
C LEU A 236 4.36 -29.59 0.11
N THR A 237 3.92 -30.54 -0.70
CA THR A 237 2.51 -30.71 -1.06
C THR A 237 1.69 -31.32 0.09
N GLU A 238 2.32 -32.18 0.89
CA GLU A 238 1.74 -32.76 2.11
C GLU A 238 1.69 -31.78 3.29
N GLY A 239 2.28 -30.59 3.13
CA GLY A 239 2.18 -29.48 4.09
C GLY A 239 3.39 -29.31 5.00
N PHE A 240 4.51 -30.01 4.74
CA PHE A 240 5.75 -29.75 5.46
C PHE A 240 6.34 -28.40 5.02
N ALA A 241 6.80 -27.61 5.99
CA ALA A 241 7.54 -26.40 5.66
C ALA A 241 8.98 -26.72 5.21
N MET A 242 9.62 -25.81 4.49
CA MET A 242 11.00 -26.02 4.00
C MET A 242 12.00 -26.18 5.16
N GLU A 243 11.72 -25.52 6.27
CA GLU A 243 12.49 -25.61 7.51
C GLU A 243 12.40 -27.01 8.14
N ASP A 244 11.20 -27.62 8.14
CA ASP A 244 10.97 -28.97 8.68
C ASP A 244 11.64 -30.06 7.83
N ILE A 245 11.78 -29.83 6.52
CA ILE A 245 12.45 -30.76 5.59
C ILE A 245 14.00 -30.71 5.75
N SER A 246 14.49 -29.64 6.37
CA SER A 246 15.92 -29.45 6.58
C SER A 246 16.48 -30.06 7.86
N GLU A 247 15.61 -30.53 8.78
CA GLU A 247 15.97 -31.30 9.97
C GLU A 247 16.04 -32.82 9.66
#